data_4fcb2c32155ce48918bce3450e09c711
#
_entry.id   4fcb2c32155ce48918bce3450e09c711
#
_cell.length_a   1.000
_cell.length_b   1.000
_cell.length_c   1.000
_cell.angle_alpha   90.00
_cell.angle_beta   90.00
_cell.angle_gamma   90.00
#
_symmetry.space_group_name_H-M   'P 1'
#
loop_
_entity.id
_entity.type
_entity.pdbx_description
1 polymer ?
#
loop_
_entity_poly.entity_id
_entity_poly.type
_entity_poly.pdbx_seq_one_letter_code
_entity_poly.pdbx_strand_id
1 'polypeptide(L)'
;DKVLESILMKIKNSYLILIKDKYNYRTEELKKRWKKQSNLLLERSIFLNKMSQDDFINTTKNCHIILDPFYFGGGNTFYEAMAFGIPFITYPFSQRGSLVASGYKQMGVKNPPIATSPEDYINWCKKYADNSLFLKNTKNDLKERAKKYLFNDNEIYKEYYSFFTEAVKIARQGEFLEDNWKPFASSNNFKSGLL
;
A
#
# COMPACT_ATOMS: atom_id res chain seq x y z
N ASP A 1 -12.41 -12.57 -2.22
CA ASP A 1 -13.34 -12.57 -3.36
C ASP A 1 -14.59 -11.72 -3.06
N LYS A 2 -15.31 -11.94 -1.94
CA LYS A 2 -16.55 -11.20 -1.59
C LYS A 2 -16.38 -9.67 -1.59
N VAL A 3 -15.26 -9.17 -1.07
CA VAL A 3 -14.98 -7.72 -1.07
C VAL A 3 -14.80 -7.19 -2.49
N LEU A 4 -14.06 -7.89 -3.35
CA LEU A 4 -13.87 -7.51 -4.76
C LEU A 4 -15.19 -7.52 -5.52
N GLU A 5 -16.02 -8.52 -5.31
CA GLU A 5 -17.37 -8.60 -5.89
C GLU A 5 -18.24 -7.42 -5.44
N SER A 6 -18.24 -7.13 -4.14
CA SER A 6 -18.99 -5.99 -3.58
C SER A 6 -18.54 -4.65 -4.17
N ILE A 7 -17.23 -4.46 -4.40
CA ILE A 7 -16.70 -3.27 -5.08
C ILE A 7 -17.30 -3.17 -6.49
N LEU A 8 -17.22 -4.24 -7.28
CA LEU A 8 -17.74 -4.25 -8.63
C LEU A 8 -19.28 -4.05 -8.68
N MET A 9 -20.02 -4.59 -7.73
CA MET A 9 -21.48 -4.38 -7.61
C MET A 9 -21.79 -2.92 -7.31
N LYS A 10 -21.09 -2.30 -6.36
CA LYS A 10 -21.33 -0.92 -5.95
C LYS A 10 -20.83 0.12 -6.95
N ILE A 11 -19.84 -0.22 -7.77
CA ILE A 11 -19.21 0.68 -8.76
C ILE A 11 -19.41 0.12 -10.17
N LYS A 12 -20.52 0.47 -10.81
CA LYS A 12 -20.98 -0.16 -12.07
C LYS A 12 -19.96 -0.16 -13.21
N ASN A 13 -19.17 0.90 -13.38
CA ASN A 13 -18.24 1.08 -14.49
C ASN A 13 -16.77 0.84 -14.08
N SER A 14 -16.52 -0.08 -13.14
CA SER A 14 -15.18 -0.43 -12.69
C SER A 14 -14.73 -1.78 -13.21
N TYR A 15 -13.43 -1.94 -13.35
CA TYR A 15 -12.76 -3.17 -13.73
C TYR A 15 -11.61 -3.45 -12.77
N LEU A 16 -11.40 -4.73 -12.46
CA LEU A 16 -10.21 -5.18 -11.75
C LEU A 16 -9.11 -5.48 -12.77
N ILE A 17 -7.91 -4.96 -12.52
CA ILE A 17 -6.72 -5.31 -13.31
C ILE A 17 -5.85 -6.21 -12.45
N LEU A 18 -5.55 -7.40 -12.95
CA LEU A 18 -4.71 -8.39 -12.29
C LEU A 18 -3.58 -8.81 -13.23
N ILE A 19 -2.41 -9.02 -12.67
CA ILE A 19 -1.26 -9.53 -13.42
C ILE A 19 -1.17 -11.04 -13.21
N LYS A 20 -1.09 -11.78 -14.30
CA LYS A 20 -0.95 -13.24 -14.28
C LYS A 20 0.38 -13.64 -13.66
N ASP A 21 0.39 -14.74 -12.92
CA ASP A 21 1.61 -15.36 -12.48
C ASP A 21 2.41 -15.99 -13.64
N LYS A 22 3.70 -16.21 -13.42
CA LYS A 22 4.63 -16.70 -14.46
C LYS A 22 4.15 -17.97 -15.17
N TYR A 23 3.55 -18.89 -14.44
CA TYR A 23 3.14 -20.21 -14.93
C TYR A 23 1.64 -20.33 -15.18
N ASN A 24 0.89 -19.25 -15.04
CA ASN A 24 -0.58 -19.18 -15.13
C ASN A 24 -1.35 -20.08 -14.15
N TYR A 25 -0.70 -20.90 -13.36
CA TYR A 25 -1.36 -21.84 -12.47
C TYR A 25 -2.29 -21.15 -11.46
N ARG A 26 -1.76 -20.18 -10.73
CA ARG A 26 -2.55 -19.43 -9.73
C ARG A 26 -3.68 -18.65 -10.37
N THR A 27 -3.43 -18.11 -11.55
CA THR A 27 -4.42 -17.37 -12.33
C THR A 27 -5.57 -18.28 -12.75
N GLU A 28 -5.28 -19.48 -13.22
CA GLU A 28 -6.32 -20.45 -13.62
C GLU A 28 -7.10 -20.98 -12.41
N GLU A 29 -6.44 -21.24 -11.27
CA GLU A 29 -7.14 -21.61 -10.03
C GLU A 29 -8.04 -20.47 -9.52
N LEU A 30 -7.59 -19.22 -9.60
CA LEU A 30 -8.41 -18.05 -9.27
C LEU A 30 -9.65 -17.98 -10.16
N LYS A 31 -9.50 -18.13 -11.48
CA LYS A 31 -10.61 -18.10 -12.43
C LYS A 31 -11.58 -19.25 -12.20
N LYS A 32 -11.10 -20.48 -11.93
CA LYS A 32 -11.94 -21.63 -11.58
C LYS A 32 -12.76 -21.36 -10.33
N ARG A 33 -12.14 -20.76 -9.29
CA ARG A 33 -12.82 -20.40 -8.06
C ARG A 33 -13.89 -19.33 -8.32
N TRP A 34 -13.57 -18.28 -9.06
CA TRP A 34 -14.52 -17.23 -9.40
C TRP A 34 -15.67 -17.73 -10.27
N LYS A 35 -15.41 -18.61 -11.22
CA LYS A 35 -16.48 -19.23 -12.04
C LYS A 35 -17.51 -19.95 -11.18
N LYS A 36 -17.11 -20.51 -10.03
CA LYS A 36 -18.03 -21.16 -9.10
C LYS A 36 -18.76 -20.20 -8.16
N GLN A 37 -18.21 -19.03 -7.91
CA GLN A 37 -18.70 -18.11 -6.88
C GLN A 37 -19.39 -16.86 -7.48
N SER A 38 -18.83 -16.29 -8.53
CA SER A 38 -19.30 -15.04 -9.09
C SER A 38 -18.83 -14.83 -10.52
N ASN A 39 -19.74 -14.88 -11.47
CA ASN A 39 -19.45 -14.55 -12.86
C ASN A 39 -19.01 -13.08 -13.01
N LEU A 40 -19.54 -12.18 -12.19
CA LEU A 40 -19.22 -10.75 -12.22
C LEU A 40 -17.71 -10.49 -12.06
N LEU A 41 -17.03 -11.24 -11.18
CA LEU A 41 -15.59 -11.12 -11.00
C LEU A 41 -14.83 -11.49 -12.27
N LEU A 42 -15.26 -12.49 -13.03
CA LEU A 42 -14.63 -12.85 -14.29
C LEU A 42 -14.91 -11.84 -15.41
N GLU A 43 -16.17 -11.43 -15.55
CA GLU A 43 -16.62 -10.53 -16.61
C GLU A 43 -15.99 -9.15 -16.51
N ARG A 44 -15.69 -8.71 -15.27
CA ARG A 44 -15.13 -7.38 -15.00
C ARG A 44 -13.70 -7.42 -14.47
N SER A 45 -12.95 -8.45 -14.84
CA SER A 45 -11.52 -8.56 -14.55
C SER A 45 -10.69 -8.67 -15.82
N ILE A 46 -9.64 -7.87 -15.89
CA ILE A 46 -8.67 -7.85 -16.96
C ILE A 46 -7.40 -8.51 -16.45
N PHE A 47 -7.05 -9.65 -17.04
CA PHE A 47 -5.84 -10.40 -16.68
C PHE A 47 -4.71 -10.06 -17.66
N LEU A 48 -3.81 -9.20 -17.23
CA LEU A 48 -2.62 -8.83 -18.01
C LEU A 48 -1.53 -9.89 -17.88
N ASN A 49 -0.77 -10.11 -18.95
CA ASN A 49 0.39 -10.98 -18.89
C ASN A 49 1.47 -10.39 -17.98
N LYS A 50 2.38 -11.25 -17.48
CA LYS A 50 3.59 -10.77 -16.83
C LYS A 50 4.32 -9.82 -17.78
N MET A 51 4.77 -8.69 -17.27
CA MET A 51 5.34 -7.59 -18.05
C MET A 51 6.67 -7.13 -17.47
N SER A 52 7.36 -6.26 -18.18
CA SER A 52 8.54 -5.56 -17.68
C SER A 52 8.18 -4.64 -16.50
N GLN A 53 9.18 -4.19 -15.76
CA GLN A 53 8.97 -3.22 -14.68
C GLN A 53 8.42 -1.89 -15.21
N ASP A 54 8.92 -1.43 -16.35
CA ASP A 54 8.44 -0.19 -16.97
C ASP A 54 6.98 -0.27 -17.39
N ASP A 55 6.57 -1.39 -17.98
CA ASP A 55 5.17 -1.64 -18.35
C ASP A 55 4.27 -1.74 -17.11
N PHE A 56 4.78 -2.36 -16.04
CA PHE A 56 4.06 -2.42 -14.75
C PHE A 56 3.85 -1.02 -14.16
N ILE A 57 4.89 -0.18 -14.17
CA ILE A 57 4.82 1.20 -13.71
C ILE A 57 3.84 2.01 -14.57
N ASN A 58 3.89 1.86 -15.89
CA ASN A 58 2.95 2.52 -16.81
C ASN A 58 1.51 2.04 -16.59
N THR A 59 1.30 0.76 -16.34
CA THR A 59 -0.01 0.22 -16.01
C THR A 59 -0.52 0.82 -14.70
N THR A 60 0.31 0.82 -13.66
CA THR A 60 0.01 1.40 -12.34
C THR A 60 -0.38 2.87 -12.46
N LYS A 61 0.37 3.66 -13.21
CA LYS A 61 0.12 5.09 -13.46
C LYS A 61 -1.27 5.35 -14.03
N ASN A 62 -1.79 4.44 -14.86
CA ASN A 62 -3.09 4.55 -15.48
C ASN A 62 -4.24 4.03 -14.61
N CYS A 63 -3.97 3.43 -13.45
CA CYS A 63 -4.99 3.03 -12.50
C CYS A 63 -5.59 4.24 -11.79
N HIS A 64 -6.85 4.14 -11.40
CA HIS A 64 -7.50 5.13 -10.55
C HIS A 64 -7.06 4.98 -9.09
N ILE A 65 -7.07 3.75 -8.61
CA ILE A 65 -6.73 3.33 -7.25
C ILE A 65 -6.02 1.97 -7.32
N ILE A 66 -5.32 1.61 -6.26
CA ILE A 66 -4.79 0.27 -6.05
C ILE A 66 -5.44 -0.35 -4.81
N LEU A 67 -5.75 -1.62 -4.91
CA LEU A 67 -6.36 -2.41 -3.85
C LEU A 67 -5.28 -3.22 -3.12
N ASP A 68 -5.03 -2.89 -1.87
CA ASP A 68 -4.04 -3.59 -1.04
C ASP A 68 -4.58 -4.93 -0.55
N PRO A 69 -3.89 -6.05 -0.76
CA PRO A 69 -4.30 -7.34 -0.20
C PRO A 69 -4.22 -7.35 1.33
N PHE A 70 -5.24 -7.90 2.00
CA PHE A 70 -5.38 -7.85 3.46
C PHE A 70 -4.27 -8.55 4.24
N TYR A 71 -3.73 -9.63 3.70
CA TYR A 71 -2.77 -10.50 4.42
C TYR A 71 -1.31 -10.19 4.12
N PHE A 72 -1.05 -9.57 2.98
CA PHE A 72 0.29 -9.20 2.56
C PHE A 72 0.22 -7.91 1.74
N GLY A 73 0.48 -6.81 2.41
CA GLY A 73 0.38 -5.47 1.84
C GLY A 73 1.47 -5.14 0.83
N GLY A 74 1.24 -4.08 0.09
CA GLY A 74 2.18 -3.55 -0.89
C GLY A 74 3.47 -3.06 -0.22
N GLY A 75 4.62 -3.57 -0.68
CA GLY A 75 5.94 -3.04 -0.35
C GLY A 75 6.40 -2.06 -1.44
N ASN A 76 7.30 -2.49 -2.33
CA ASN A 76 7.80 -1.67 -3.43
C ASN A 76 6.67 -1.09 -4.31
N THR A 77 5.62 -1.87 -4.54
CA THR A 77 4.46 -1.43 -5.31
C THR A 77 3.77 -0.19 -4.71
N PHE A 78 3.79 -0.05 -3.37
CA PHE A 78 3.30 1.17 -2.73
C PHE A 78 4.15 2.38 -3.09
N TYR A 79 5.48 2.26 -3.01
CA TYR A 79 6.40 3.35 -3.37
C TYR A 79 6.25 3.73 -4.86
N GLU A 80 6.17 2.75 -5.74
CA GLU A 80 5.94 2.95 -7.17
C GLU A 80 4.61 3.68 -7.43
N ALA A 81 3.53 3.31 -6.74
CA ALA A 81 2.24 3.99 -6.83
C ALA A 81 2.31 5.44 -6.31
N MET A 82 3.01 5.67 -5.19
CA MET A 82 3.14 7.00 -4.60
C MET A 82 3.95 7.95 -5.48
N ALA A 83 4.88 7.47 -6.31
CA ALA A 83 5.58 8.29 -7.30
C ALA A 83 4.62 8.99 -8.28
N PHE A 84 3.46 8.41 -8.51
CA PHE A 84 2.40 8.97 -9.36
C PHE A 84 1.19 9.47 -8.55
N GLY A 85 1.24 9.36 -7.23
CA GLY A 85 0.16 9.75 -6.34
C GLY A 85 -1.08 8.87 -6.45
N ILE A 86 -0.95 7.61 -6.90
CA ILE A 86 -2.10 6.70 -7.03
C ILE A 86 -2.54 6.24 -5.64
N PRO A 87 -3.80 6.51 -5.21
CA PRO A 87 -4.28 6.09 -3.91
C PRO A 87 -4.23 4.56 -3.76
N PHE A 88 -3.66 4.11 -2.67
CA PHE A 88 -3.51 2.70 -2.32
C PHE A 88 -4.44 2.41 -1.14
N ILE A 89 -5.60 1.82 -1.39
CA ILE A 89 -6.58 1.55 -0.34
C ILE A 89 -6.10 0.34 0.44
N THR A 90 -5.91 0.47 1.73
CA THR A 90 -5.40 -0.59 2.61
C THR A 90 -6.32 -0.87 3.78
N TYR A 91 -6.32 -2.11 4.23
CA TYR A 91 -6.91 -2.54 5.50
C TYR A 91 -5.84 -3.27 6.30
N PRO A 92 -5.19 -2.60 7.27
CA PRO A 92 -4.05 -3.13 8.01
C PRO A 92 -4.49 -4.21 9.01
N PHE A 93 -4.82 -5.37 8.48
CA PHE A 93 -5.31 -6.52 9.26
C PHE A 93 -4.19 -7.25 10.01
N SER A 94 -2.95 -7.16 9.51
CA SER A 94 -1.78 -7.82 10.09
C SER A 94 -0.55 -6.93 9.99
N GLN A 95 0.52 -7.28 10.69
CA GLN A 95 1.79 -6.55 10.59
C GLN A 95 2.29 -6.44 9.14
N ARG A 96 2.22 -7.52 8.37
CA ARG A 96 2.60 -7.52 6.94
C ARG A 96 1.66 -6.71 6.06
N GLY A 97 0.42 -6.51 6.49
CA GLY A 97 -0.57 -5.65 5.85
C GLY A 97 -0.46 -4.17 6.26
N SER A 98 0.43 -3.82 7.20
CA SER A 98 0.53 -2.45 7.76
C SER A 98 1.52 -1.55 7.02
N LEU A 99 2.29 -2.05 6.06
CA LEU A 99 3.33 -1.28 5.36
C LEU A 99 2.76 -0.03 4.67
N VAL A 100 1.65 -0.17 3.95
CA VAL A 100 0.99 0.94 3.26
C VAL A 100 0.48 1.98 4.25
N ALA A 101 -0.14 1.55 5.35
CA ALA A 101 -0.62 2.44 6.41
C ALA A 101 0.53 3.22 7.06
N SER A 102 1.66 2.56 7.31
CA SER A 102 2.88 3.19 7.83
C SER A 102 3.45 4.23 6.86
N GLY A 103 3.48 3.91 5.56
CA GLY A 103 3.91 4.86 4.54
C GLY A 103 3.03 6.12 4.47
N TYR A 104 1.71 5.98 4.58
CA TYR A 104 0.81 7.13 4.69
C TYR A 104 1.07 7.97 5.94
N LYS A 105 1.36 7.32 7.06
CA LYS A 105 1.70 7.99 8.31
C LYS A 105 3.01 8.77 8.17
N GLN A 106 4.05 8.15 7.58
CA GLN A 106 5.34 8.80 7.30
C GLN A 106 5.15 10.04 6.42
N MET A 107 4.32 9.95 5.38
CA MET A 107 3.98 11.10 4.53
C MET A 107 3.12 12.17 5.22
N GLY A 108 2.60 11.93 6.41
CA GLY A 108 1.71 12.84 7.11
C GLY A 108 0.41 13.12 6.36
N VAL A 109 -0.11 12.12 5.64
CA VAL A 109 -1.35 12.26 4.85
C VAL A 109 -2.53 12.47 5.78
N LYS A 110 -3.31 13.53 5.54
CA LYS A 110 -4.56 13.78 6.26
C LYS A 110 -5.65 12.89 5.67
N ASN A 111 -6.34 12.10 6.51
CA ASN A 111 -7.39 11.19 6.10
C ASN A 111 -6.96 10.21 4.97
N PRO A 112 -5.90 9.42 5.21
CA PRO A 112 -5.45 8.44 4.22
C PRO A 112 -6.50 7.34 4.02
N PRO A 113 -6.51 6.65 2.86
CA PRO A 113 -7.46 5.57 2.58
C PRO A 113 -7.08 4.28 3.33
N ILE A 114 -7.04 4.38 4.66
CA ILE A 114 -6.81 3.27 5.59
C ILE A 114 -8.15 2.85 6.15
N ALA A 115 -8.62 1.69 5.70
CA ALA A 115 -9.89 1.13 6.11
C ALA A 115 -9.81 0.50 7.51
N THR A 116 -10.89 0.59 8.25
CA THR A 116 -11.06 -0.02 9.58
C THR A 116 -11.85 -1.33 9.52
N SER A 117 -12.46 -1.62 8.38
CA SER A 117 -13.22 -2.84 8.13
C SER A 117 -13.27 -3.15 6.62
N PRO A 118 -13.65 -4.38 6.22
CA PRO A 118 -13.91 -4.69 4.81
C PRO A 118 -14.99 -3.80 4.16
N GLU A 119 -16.00 -3.39 4.91
CA GLU A 119 -17.04 -2.48 4.42
C GLU A 119 -16.47 -1.06 4.21
N ASP A 120 -15.66 -0.57 5.14
CA ASP A 120 -14.98 0.72 5.00
C ASP A 120 -14.01 0.73 3.81
N TYR A 121 -13.33 -0.40 3.55
CA TYR A 121 -12.49 -0.58 2.36
C TYR A 121 -13.29 -0.39 1.06
N ILE A 122 -14.49 -0.97 0.98
CA ILE A 122 -15.39 -0.79 -0.16
C ILE A 122 -15.87 0.66 -0.27
N ASN A 123 -16.15 1.31 0.85
CA ASN A 123 -16.61 2.70 0.88
C ASN A 123 -15.51 3.67 0.39
N TRP A 124 -14.25 3.41 0.71
CA TRP A 124 -13.13 4.15 0.12
C TRP A 124 -13.07 4.01 -1.40
N CYS A 125 -13.24 2.78 -1.94
CA CYS A 125 -13.30 2.58 -3.39
C CYS A 125 -14.41 3.40 -4.03
N LYS A 126 -15.60 3.34 -3.43
CA LYS A 126 -16.77 4.09 -3.90
C LYS A 126 -16.56 5.60 -3.85
N LYS A 127 -15.98 6.12 -2.76
CA LYS A 127 -15.68 7.55 -2.60
C LYS A 127 -14.79 8.08 -3.72
N TYR A 128 -13.75 7.32 -4.11
CA TYR A 128 -12.88 7.70 -5.24
C TYR A 128 -13.58 7.57 -6.59
N ALA A 129 -14.44 6.59 -6.76
CA ALA A 129 -15.19 6.40 -8.01
C ALA A 129 -16.26 7.49 -8.23
N ASP A 130 -16.95 7.90 -7.17
CA ASP A 130 -18.06 8.86 -7.26
C ASP A 130 -17.56 10.33 -7.34
N ASN A 131 -16.33 10.60 -6.99
CA ASN A 131 -15.81 11.98 -6.91
C ASN A 131 -14.46 12.14 -7.60
N SER A 132 -14.51 12.44 -8.89
CA SER A 132 -13.32 12.63 -9.72
C SER A 132 -12.43 13.79 -9.26
N LEU A 133 -13.01 14.86 -8.73
CA LEU A 133 -12.26 16.00 -8.19
C LEU A 133 -11.53 15.60 -6.90
N PHE A 134 -12.18 14.85 -6.03
CA PHE A 134 -11.55 14.31 -4.83
C PHE A 134 -10.38 13.38 -5.18
N LEU A 135 -10.57 12.48 -6.14
CA LEU A 135 -9.50 11.60 -6.63
C LEU A 135 -8.31 12.40 -7.18
N LYS A 136 -8.58 13.42 -8.03
CA LYS A 136 -7.54 14.28 -8.61
C LYS A 136 -6.75 15.02 -7.54
N ASN A 137 -7.44 15.62 -6.58
CA ASN A 137 -6.81 16.36 -5.48
C ASN A 137 -5.97 15.43 -4.59
N THR A 138 -6.49 14.23 -4.30
CA THR A 138 -5.75 13.21 -3.55
C THR A 138 -4.49 12.78 -4.29
N LYS A 139 -4.58 12.52 -5.60
CA LYS A 139 -3.40 12.14 -6.41
C LYS A 139 -2.30 13.21 -6.35
N ASN A 140 -2.65 14.46 -6.46
CA ASN A 140 -1.70 15.57 -6.38
C ASN A 140 -1.06 15.66 -4.99
N ASP A 141 -1.86 15.64 -3.91
CA ASP A 141 -1.35 15.69 -2.53
C ASP A 141 -0.42 14.51 -2.23
N LEU A 142 -0.81 13.29 -2.60
CA LEU A 142 0.01 12.10 -2.39
C LEU A 142 1.35 12.19 -3.12
N LYS A 143 1.35 12.62 -4.38
CA LYS A 143 2.57 12.76 -5.18
C LYS A 143 3.56 13.75 -4.56
N GLU A 144 3.08 14.93 -4.15
CA GLU A 144 3.93 15.95 -3.52
C GLU A 144 4.47 15.48 -2.17
N ARG A 145 3.63 14.84 -1.36
CA ARG A 145 4.05 14.29 -0.06
C ARG A 145 5.05 13.15 -0.21
N ALA A 146 4.84 12.24 -1.17
CA ALA A 146 5.77 11.16 -1.42
C ALA A 146 7.16 11.69 -1.82
N LYS A 147 7.20 12.68 -2.71
CA LYS A 147 8.44 13.33 -3.11
C LYS A 147 9.18 13.93 -1.90
N LYS A 148 8.45 14.54 -0.97
CA LYS A 148 9.04 15.25 0.18
C LYS A 148 9.44 14.32 1.32
N TYR A 149 8.62 13.33 1.64
CA TYR A 149 8.74 12.57 2.89
C TYR A 149 9.04 11.09 2.71
N LEU A 150 8.84 10.54 1.50
CA LEU A 150 9.02 9.12 1.24
C LEU A 150 10.30 8.84 0.44
N PHE A 151 10.61 9.69 -0.56
CA PHE A 151 11.74 9.46 -1.46
C PHE A 151 13.01 10.24 -1.08
N ASN A 152 12.89 11.30 -0.30
CA ASN A 152 13.98 12.16 0.13
C ASN A 152 14.12 12.17 1.66
N ASP A 153 13.94 11.03 2.29
CA ASP A 153 14.17 10.87 3.71
C ASP A 153 15.67 10.72 3.99
N ASN A 154 16.32 11.86 4.24
CA ASN A 154 17.75 11.92 4.52
C ASN A 154 18.09 11.55 5.98
N GLU A 155 17.09 11.28 6.83
CA GLU A 155 17.33 10.93 8.23
C GLU A 155 17.49 9.42 8.44
N ILE A 156 17.01 8.60 7.50
CA ILE A 156 16.99 7.14 7.64
C ILE A 156 18.41 6.56 7.88
N TYR A 157 19.43 7.07 7.21
CA TYR A 157 20.81 6.60 7.42
C TYR A 157 21.34 6.97 8.81
N LYS A 158 20.94 8.09 9.39
CA LYS A 158 21.31 8.50 10.74
C LYS A 158 20.67 7.59 11.77
N GLU A 159 19.40 7.21 11.55
CA GLU A 159 18.68 6.27 12.41
C GLU A 159 19.35 4.89 12.38
N TYR A 160 19.65 4.35 11.20
CA TYR A 160 20.40 3.09 11.07
C TYR A 160 21.78 3.17 11.71
N TYR A 161 22.53 4.23 11.46
CA TYR A 161 23.85 4.42 12.06
C TYR A 161 23.78 4.44 13.59
N SER A 162 22.84 5.20 14.15
CA SER A 162 22.62 5.27 15.60
C SER A 162 22.26 3.91 16.18
N PHE A 163 21.32 3.20 15.54
CA PHE A 163 20.89 1.88 15.96
C PHE A 163 22.07 0.88 15.96
N PHE A 164 22.76 0.73 14.84
CA PHE A 164 23.85 -0.23 14.74
C PHE A 164 25.04 0.10 15.63
N THR A 165 25.33 1.38 15.82
CA THR A 165 26.41 1.80 16.73
C THR A 165 26.11 1.38 18.16
N GLU A 166 24.89 1.62 18.64
CA GLU A 166 24.49 1.26 20.00
C GLU A 166 24.34 -0.27 20.15
N ALA A 167 23.75 -0.94 19.16
CA ALA A 167 23.64 -2.40 19.17
C ALA A 167 25.00 -3.10 19.26
N VAL A 168 25.99 -2.65 18.49
CA VAL A 168 27.35 -3.20 18.55
C VAL A 168 28.03 -2.91 19.89
N LYS A 169 27.83 -1.71 20.45
CA LYS A 169 28.39 -1.33 21.75
C LYS A 169 27.86 -2.23 22.86
N ILE A 170 26.54 -2.43 22.92
CA ILE A 170 25.87 -3.27 23.91
C ILE A 170 26.26 -4.75 23.74
N ALA A 171 26.28 -5.24 22.49
CA ALA A 171 26.70 -6.61 22.20
C ALA A 171 28.14 -6.91 22.62
N ARG A 172 29.07 -5.94 22.53
CA ARG A 172 30.46 -6.08 23.04
C ARG A 172 30.53 -6.21 24.56
N GLN A 173 29.50 -5.80 25.29
CA GLN A 173 29.37 -5.96 26.74
C GLN A 173 28.70 -7.29 27.11
N GLY A 174 28.29 -8.10 26.13
CA GLY A 174 27.58 -9.36 26.33
C GLY A 174 26.09 -9.18 26.60
N GLU A 175 25.56 -8.01 26.33
CA GLU A 175 24.16 -7.63 26.56
C GLU A 175 23.38 -7.53 25.24
N PHE A 176 22.06 -7.46 25.34
CA PHE A 176 21.14 -7.26 24.19
C PHE A 176 20.50 -5.88 24.30
N LEU A 177 20.22 -5.30 23.13
CA LEU A 177 19.46 -4.05 23.06
C LEU A 177 18.05 -4.30 23.63
N GLU A 178 17.55 -3.38 24.46
CA GLU A 178 16.20 -3.49 25.01
C GLU A 178 15.14 -3.44 23.91
N ASP A 179 14.05 -4.17 24.12
CA ASP A 179 12.86 -4.04 23.29
C ASP A 179 12.34 -2.60 23.34
N ASN A 180 11.92 -2.07 22.20
CA ASN A 180 11.50 -0.67 22.02
C ASN A 180 12.61 0.38 22.19
N TRP A 181 13.87 0.01 21.99
CA TRP A 181 14.95 0.98 21.92
C TRP A 181 14.60 2.15 20.99
N LYS A 182 14.93 3.36 21.42
CA LYS A 182 14.75 4.58 20.62
C LYS A 182 16.08 5.28 20.50
N PRO A 183 16.43 5.84 19.31
CA PRO A 183 17.62 6.66 19.17
C PRO A 183 17.55 7.83 20.16
N PHE A 184 18.65 8.21 20.76
CA PHE A 184 18.75 9.42 21.56
C PHE A 184 18.21 10.57 20.73
N ALA A 185 17.21 11.27 21.24
CA ALA A 185 16.57 12.36 20.55
C ALA A 185 17.63 13.38 20.12
N SER A 186 17.95 13.41 18.83
CA SER A 186 18.44 14.61 18.23
C SER A 186 17.34 15.64 18.44
N SER A 187 17.64 16.67 19.23
CA SER A 187 16.76 17.79 19.54
C SER A 187 16.19 18.36 18.26
N ASN A 188 15.03 17.87 17.82
CA ASN A 188 14.00 18.55 17.05
C ASN A 188 12.99 17.52 16.49
N ASN A 189 11.83 17.49 17.17
CA ASN A 189 10.52 17.08 16.61
C ASN A 189 10.38 15.71 15.93
N PHE A 190 10.74 14.62 16.57
CA PHE A 190 10.10 13.35 16.29
C PHE A 190 8.75 13.29 17.02
N LYS A 191 7.66 13.49 16.30
CA LYS A 191 6.33 13.15 16.81
C LYS A 191 6.28 11.64 17.00
N SER A 192 6.56 11.20 18.24
CA SER A 192 6.34 9.86 18.73
C SER A 192 4.88 9.46 18.49
N GLY A 193 4.68 8.47 17.67
CA GLY A 193 3.35 7.96 17.37
C GLY A 193 3.42 6.71 16.51
N LEU A 194 4.25 5.74 16.93
CA LEU A 194 4.22 4.38 16.43
C LEU A 194 3.85 3.47 17.59
N LEU A 195 2.57 3.17 17.69
CA LEU A 195 1.93 1.89 18.01
C LEU A 195 0.44 2.10 17.85
#